data_779bcd4cebdf34530fdc8e53d7432e72
#
_entry.id   779bcd4cebdf34530fdc8e53d7432e72
#
_cell.length_a   1.000
_cell.length_b   1.000
_cell.length_c   1.000
_cell.angle_alpha   90.00
_cell.angle_beta   90.00
_cell.angle_gamma   90.00
#
_symmetry.space_group_name_H-M   'P 1'
#
loop_
_entity.id
_entity.type
_entity.pdbx_description
1 polymer ?
#
loop_
_entity_poly.entity_id
_entity_poly.type
_entity_poly.pdbx_seq_one_letter_code
_entity_poly.pdbx_strand_id
1 'polypeptide(L)'
;HAALNNFGSSLLTMRECRIAQLILRGHSTKSLAERLGVSEDTIKSHRKHVYAKLDIGTQSELFSLFIDALANAQGVLGKDPLESYMGKLR
;
A
#
# COMPACT_ATOMS: atom_id res chain seq x y z
N HIS A 1 7.44 0.97 -11.41
CA HIS A 1 8.48 0.31 -10.63
C HIS A 1 7.97 -1.00 -10.06
N ALA A 2 8.70 -2.09 -10.25
CA ALA A 2 8.23 -3.43 -9.88
C ALA A 2 7.93 -3.57 -8.38
N ALA A 3 8.77 -3.04 -7.51
CA ALA A 3 8.55 -3.13 -6.07
C ALA A 3 7.29 -2.39 -5.65
N LEU A 4 7.03 -1.21 -6.21
CA LEU A 4 5.83 -0.45 -5.92
C LEU A 4 4.58 -1.18 -6.40
N ASN A 5 4.64 -1.75 -7.61
CA ASN A 5 3.49 -2.44 -8.20
C ASN A 5 3.13 -3.72 -7.44
N ASN A 6 4.10 -4.34 -6.79
CA ASN A 6 3.87 -5.58 -6.03
C ASN A 6 3.60 -5.35 -4.55
N PHE A 7 3.80 -4.11 -4.07
CA PHE A 7 3.63 -3.83 -2.65
C PHE A 7 2.20 -4.10 -2.18
N GLY A 8 2.08 -4.91 -1.16
CA GLY A 8 0.79 -5.22 -0.55
C GLY A 8 -0.05 -6.26 -1.28
N SER A 9 0.41 -6.79 -2.42
CA SER A 9 -0.41 -7.67 -3.27
C SER A 9 -0.84 -8.96 -2.57
N SER A 10 -0.11 -9.41 -1.56
CA SER A 10 -0.45 -10.62 -0.81
C SER A 10 -1.45 -10.40 0.33
N LEU A 11 -1.64 -9.16 0.78
CA LEU A 11 -2.46 -8.83 1.94
C LEU A 11 -3.71 -8.03 1.61
N LEU A 12 -3.70 -7.31 0.49
CA LEU A 12 -4.74 -6.36 0.13
C LEU A 12 -5.52 -6.85 -1.07
N THR A 13 -6.79 -6.43 -1.18
CA THR A 13 -7.55 -6.63 -2.41
C THR A 13 -6.92 -5.84 -3.54
N MET A 14 -7.32 -6.12 -4.79
CA MET A 14 -6.81 -5.37 -5.94
C MET A 14 -7.08 -3.88 -5.81
N ARG A 15 -8.27 -3.49 -5.38
CA ARG A 15 -8.63 -2.08 -5.20
C ARG A 15 -7.81 -1.45 -4.08
N GLU A 16 -7.67 -2.13 -2.96
CA GLU A 16 -6.88 -1.65 -1.83
C GLU A 16 -5.40 -1.49 -2.21
N CYS A 17 -4.88 -2.45 -2.95
CA CYS A 17 -3.51 -2.41 -3.44
C CYS A 17 -3.29 -1.19 -4.34
N ARG A 18 -4.23 -0.95 -5.26
CA ARG A 18 -4.19 0.21 -6.15
C ARG A 18 -4.18 1.52 -5.37
N ILE A 19 -5.03 1.61 -4.36
CA ILE A 19 -5.11 2.82 -3.52
C ILE A 19 -3.81 3.03 -2.76
N ALA A 20 -3.26 1.99 -2.14
CA ALA A 20 -2.00 2.08 -1.42
C ALA A 20 -0.86 2.55 -2.34
N GLN A 21 -0.78 1.99 -3.54
CA GLN A 21 0.24 2.38 -4.52
C GLN A 21 0.10 3.84 -4.93
N LEU A 22 -1.12 4.32 -5.13
CA LEU A 22 -1.36 5.71 -5.51
C LEU A 22 -1.05 6.67 -4.36
N ILE A 23 -1.35 6.28 -3.12
CA ILE A 23 -0.94 7.06 -1.94
C ILE A 23 0.58 7.18 -1.89
N LEU A 24 1.30 6.09 -2.10
CA LEU A 24 2.77 6.07 -2.10
C LEU A 24 3.34 6.95 -3.22
N ARG A 25 2.61 7.13 -4.32
CA ARG A 25 3.00 8.03 -5.40
C ARG A 25 2.66 9.49 -5.12
N GLY A 26 2.03 9.78 -3.99
CA GLY A 26 1.73 11.16 -3.59
C GLY A 26 0.35 11.69 -3.95
N HIS A 27 -0.58 10.81 -4.36
CA HIS A 27 -1.92 11.26 -4.71
C HIS A 27 -2.76 11.57 -3.47
N SER A 28 -3.48 12.70 -3.51
CA SER A 28 -4.43 13.08 -2.46
C SER A 28 -5.70 12.26 -2.53
N THR A 29 -6.51 12.34 -1.49
CA THR A 29 -7.84 11.72 -1.48
C THR A 29 -8.68 12.18 -2.66
N LYS A 30 -8.64 13.48 -2.97
CA LYS A 30 -9.37 14.04 -4.11
C LYS A 30 -8.87 13.45 -5.43
N SER A 31 -7.57 13.38 -5.61
CA SER A 31 -6.97 12.81 -6.83
C SER A 31 -7.34 11.34 -6.98
N LEU A 32 -7.30 10.58 -5.90
CA LEU A 32 -7.70 9.18 -5.91
C LEU A 32 -9.17 9.01 -6.32
N ALA A 33 -10.04 9.83 -5.75
CA ALA A 33 -11.47 9.80 -6.07
C ALA A 33 -11.71 10.05 -7.56
N GLU A 34 -11.05 11.05 -8.12
CA GLU A 34 -11.14 11.37 -9.54
C GLU A 34 -10.62 10.24 -10.42
N ARG A 35 -9.46 9.68 -10.08
CA ARG A 35 -8.85 8.61 -10.87
C ARG A 35 -9.68 7.33 -10.88
N LEU A 36 -10.30 7.01 -9.76
CA LEU A 36 -11.04 5.76 -9.62
C LEU A 36 -12.53 5.92 -9.87
N GLY A 37 -13.01 7.16 -10.11
CA GLY A 37 -14.41 7.40 -10.40
C GLY A 37 -15.34 7.15 -9.21
N VAL A 38 -14.89 7.42 -8.00
CA VAL A 38 -15.66 7.23 -6.76
C VAL A 38 -15.61 8.49 -5.92
N SER A 39 -16.42 8.53 -4.84
CA SER A 39 -16.43 9.67 -3.92
C SER A 39 -15.18 9.68 -3.03
N GLU A 40 -14.87 10.84 -2.47
CA GLU A 40 -13.80 10.95 -1.49
C GLU A 40 -14.09 10.12 -0.23
N ASP A 41 -15.36 10.03 0.17
CA ASP A 41 -15.73 9.20 1.31
C ASP A 41 -15.45 7.72 1.05
N THR A 42 -15.66 7.26 -0.18
CA THR A 42 -15.31 5.89 -0.58
C THR A 42 -13.80 5.67 -0.46
N ILE A 43 -13.00 6.64 -0.89
CA ILE A 43 -11.54 6.56 -0.76
C ILE A 43 -11.13 6.50 0.71
N LYS A 44 -11.73 7.33 1.56
CA LYS A 44 -11.43 7.32 3.01
C LYS A 44 -11.74 5.96 3.63
N SER A 45 -12.84 5.36 3.23
CA SER A 45 -13.24 4.02 3.69
C SER A 45 -12.23 2.96 3.26
N HIS A 46 -11.84 2.97 1.99
CA HIS A 46 -10.82 2.04 1.48
C HIS A 46 -9.48 2.22 2.19
N ARG A 47 -9.06 3.48 2.40
CA ARG A 47 -7.81 3.78 3.09
C ARG A 47 -7.84 3.25 4.52
N LYS A 48 -8.96 3.40 5.21
CA LYS A 48 -9.14 2.88 6.56
C LYS A 48 -8.96 1.37 6.59
N HIS A 49 -9.52 0.66 5.61
CA HIS A 49 -9.38 -0.79 5.50
C HIS A 49 -7.94 -1.20 5.22
N VAL A 50 -7.26 -0.47 4.33
CA VAL A 50 -5.83 -0.71 4.04
C VAL A 50 -5.00 -0.57 5.32
N TYR A 51 -5.20 0.54 6.03
CA TYR A 51 -4.43 0.80 7.25
C TYR A 51 -4.70 -0.27 8.32
N ALA A 52 -5.94 -0.70 8.46
CA ALA A 52 -6.29 -1.76 9.41
C ALA A 52 -5.61 -3.08 9.05
N LYS A 53 -5.61 -3.45 7.77
CA LYS A 53 -4.97 -4.70 7.32
C LYS A 53 -3.46 -4.68 7.49
N LEU A 54 -2.84 -3.51 7.35
CA LEU A 54 -1.39 -3.34 7.50
C LEU A 54 -0.99 -2.99 8.93
N ASP A 55 -1.96 -2.83 9.82
CA ASP A 55 -1.73 -2.47 11.23
C ASP A 55 -0.97 -1.16 11.37
N ILE A 56 -1.39 -0.14 10.61
CA ILE A 56 -0.83 1.20 10.67
C ILE A 56 -1.96 2.22 10.85
N GLY A 57 -1.61 3.45 11.26
CA GLY A 57 -2.59 4.49 11.53
C GLY A 57 -2.44 5.76 10.70
N THR A 58 -1.32 5.93 10.00
CA THR A 58 -1.04 7.17 9.27
C THR A 58 -0.39 6.89 7.93
N GLN A 59 -0.43 7.91 7.05
CA GLN A 59 0.25 7.85 5.77
C GLN A 59 1.77 7.75 5.94
N SER A 60 2.33 8.40 6.93
CA SER A 60 3.77 8.31 7.24
C SER A 60 4.17 6.88 7.58
N GLU A 61 3.33 6.18 8.33
CA GLU A 61 3.58 4.77 8.64
C GLU A 61 3.52 3.90 7.39
N LEU A 62 2.63 4.21 6.45
CA LEU A 62 2.56 3.49 5.19
C LEU A 62 3.87 3.64 4.40
N PHE A 63 4.40 4.87 4.32
CA PHE A 63 5.69 5.12 3.67
C PHE A 63 6.82 4.36 4.36
N SER A 64 6.88 4.42 5.69
CA SER A 64 7.91 3.71 6.45
C SER A 64 7.84 2.21 6.21
N LEU A 65 6.62 1.67 6.22
CA LEU A 65 6.41 0.24 5.99
C LEU A 65 6.89 -0.17 4.59
N PHE A 66 6.60 0.66 3.58
CA PHE A 66 7.05 0.39 2.22
C PHE A 66 8.57 0.41 2.11
N ILE A 67 9.22 1.43 2.70
CA ILE A 67 10.69 1.56 2.66
C ILE A 67 11.35 0.36 3.36
N ASP A 68 10.85 -0.01 4.52
CA ASP A 68 11.39 -1.15 5.28
C ASP A 68 11.19 -2.46 4.51
N ALA A 69 10.01 -2.65 3.92
CA ALA A 69 9.72 -3.84 3.13
C ALA A 69 10.63 -3.93 1.90
N LEU A 70 10.87 -2.79 1.24
CA LEU A 70 11.74 -2.72 0.08
C LEU A 70 13.18 -3.11 0.45
N ALA A 71 13.68 -2.61 1.56
CA ALA A 71 15.02 -2.92 2.04
C ALA A 71 15.18 -4.42 2.36
N ASN A 72 14.14 -5.05 2.88
CA ASN A 72 14.15 -6.48 3.23
C ASN A 72 13.86 -7.40 2.05
N ALA A 73 13.31 -6.88 0.96
CA ALA A 73 12.96 -7.68 -0.21
C ALA A 73 13.98 -7.56 -1.34
N GLN A 74 15.15 -6.98 -1.06
CA GLN A 74 16.17 -6.77 -2.08
C GLN A 74 16.57 -8.09 -2.74
N GLY A 75 16.50 -8.11 -4.07
CA GLY A 75 16.84 -9.29 -4.85
C GLY A 75 15.69 -10.27 -5.04
N VAL A 76 14.52 -10.00 -4.49
CA VAL A 76 13.34 -10.86 -4.61
C VAL A 76 12.41 -10.28 -5.68
N LEU A 77 12.65 -10.64 -6.93
CA LEU A 77 11.88 -10.11 -8.06
C LEU A 77 10.50 -10.76 -8.15
N GLY A 78 9.48 -9.94 -8.42
CA GLY A 78 8.11 -10.42 -8.65
C GLY A 78 7.34 -10.80 -7.40
N LYS A 79 7.96 -10.74 -6.23
CA LYS A 79 7.29 -11.03 -4.96
C LYS A 79 6.90 -9.73 -4.26
N ASP A 80 5.90 -9.83 -3.37
CA ASP A 80 5.45 -8.69 -2.58
C ASP A 80 6.51 -8.33 -1.53
N PRO A 81 7.11 -7.14 -1.59
CA PRO A 81 8.09 -6.71 -0.58
C PRO A 81 7.53 -6.73 0.83
N LEU A 82 6.24 -6.40 0.99
CA LEU A 82 5.59 -6.38 2.29
C LEU A 82 5.52 -7.78 2.89
N GLU A 83 5.23 -8.79 2.08
CA GLU A 83 5.18 -10.17 2.53
C GLU A 83 6.52 -10.61 3.13
N SER A 84 7.63 -10.32 2.45
CA SER A 84 8.96 -10.64 2.94
C SER A 84 9.25 -9.95 4.26
N TYR A 85 8.91 -8.66 4.36
CA TYR A 85 9.13 -7.87 5.58
C TYR A 85 8.29 -8.41 6.74
N MET A 86 7.00 -8.65 6.51
CA MET A 86 6.10 -9.16 7.54
C MET A 86 6.52 -10.56 8.01
N GLY A 87 7.03 -11.38 7.09
CA GLY A 87 7.54 -12.69 7.43
C GLY A 87 8.73 -12.65 8.40
N LYS A 88 9.55 -11.62 8.30
CA LYS A 88 10.69 -11.45 9.21
C LYS A 88 10.30 -10.99 10.60
N LEU A 89 9.15 -10.35 10.74
CA LEU A 89 8.68 -9.85 12.02
C LEU A 89 8.02 -10.94 12.87
N ARG A 90 7.73 -12.08 12.30
CA ARG A 90 7.00 -13.16 12.98
C ARG A 90 7.92 -14.24 13.56
#